data_e47b994b59461040ffbefd0f0ed0635a
#
_entry.id   e47b994b59461040ffbefd0f0ed0635a
#
_cell.length_a   1.000
_cell.length_b   1.000
_cell.length_c   1.000
_cell.angle_alpha   90.00
_cell.angle_beta   90.00
_cell.angle_gamma   90.00
#
_symmetry.space_group_name_H-M   'P 1'
#
loop_
_entity.id
_entity.type
_entity.pdbx_description
1 polymer ?
#
loop_
_entity_poly.entity_id
_entity_poly.type
_entity_poly.pdbx_seq_one_letter_code
_entity_poly.pdbx_strand_id
1 'polypeptide(L)'
;SLIHIKRQTRDNVFRGLNLLDLKPADWEKLAHGDLLTGRGACGKAEEFASLNGATAICEASIPVITVKVKTNETVGESVVPGTQGLHGGATAKALIKPRCSLRSAPVPAPPTPTPSPTSSPTPSPGATGVAFVCDGKQLTLDPAKPGPLAELARALFTVRLVD
;
A
#
# COMPACT_ATOMS: atom_id res chain seq x y z
N SER A 1 -2.77 -17.74 6.80
CA SER A 1 -2.49 -18.19 5.42
C SER A 1 -1.71 -17.10 4.67
N LEU A 2 -0.74 -17.51 3.86
CA LEU A 2 0.14 -16.60 3.07
C LEU A 2 -0.65 -15.66 2.15
N ILE A 3 -1.82 -16.08 1.68
CA ILE A 3 -2.72 -15.27 0.85
C ILE A 3 -3.27 -14.08 1.65
N HIS A 4 -3.56 -14.28 2.94
CA HIS A 4 -4.03 -13.21 3.82
C HIS A 4 -2.94 -12.16 4.06
N ILE A 5 -1.71 -12.57 4.29
CA ILE A 5 -0.56 -11.64 4.46
C ILE A 5 -0.40 -10.76 3.22
N LYS A 6 -0.46 -11.32 2.01
CA LYS A 6 -0.40 -10.55 0.76
C LYS A 6 -1.50 -9.50 0.67
N ARG A 7 -2.75 -9.87 0.97
CA ARG A 7 -3.89 -8.95 0.94
C ARG A 7 -3.73 -7.85 1.98
N GLN A 8 -3.45 -8.20 3.21
CA GLN A 8 -3.30 -7.23 4.31
C GLN A 8 -2.16 -6.25 4.04
N THR A 9 -1.02 -6.73 3.55
CA THR A 9 0.10 -5.86 3.17
C THR A 9 -0.33 -4.86 2.11
N ARG A 10 -0.93 -5.32 1.02
CA ARG A 10 -1.33 -4.45 -0.09
C ARG A 10 -2.44 -3.47 0.30
N ASP A 11 -3.45 -3.94 1.01
CA ASP A 11 -4.66 -3.17 1.27
C ASP A 11 -4.45 -2.08 2.35
N ASN A 12 -3.37 -2.16 3.12
CA ASN A 12 -3.07 -1.22 4.21
C ASN A 12 -1.80 -0.38 4.00
N VAL A 13 -1.18 -0.42 2.83
CA VAL A 13 0.07 0.32 2.56
C VAL A 13 -0.11 1.85 2.60
N PHE A 14 -1.31 2.34 2.35
CA PHE A 14 -1.63 3.78 2.38
C PHE A 14 -2.26 4.25 3.69
N ARG A 15 -2.26 3.42 4.71
CA ARG A 15 -2.87 3.81 5.98
C ARG A 15 -2.16 5.01 6.61
N GLY A 16 -2.94 6.08 6.85
CA GLY A 16 -2.41 7.34 7.37
C GLY A 16 -1.87 8.31 6.32
N LEU A 17 -1.93 7.96 5.02
CA LEU A 17 -1.56 8.87 3.94
C LEU A 17 -2.77 9.73 3.53
N ASN A 18 -2.59 11.05 3.50
CA ASN A 18 -3.58 11.99 2.97
C ASN A 18 -3.16 12.42 1.55
N LEU A 19 -3.91 12.00 0.56
CA LEU A 19 -3.60 12.28 -0.85
C LEU A 19 -3.74 13.76 -1.22
N LEU A 20 -4.56 14.52 -0.48
CA LEU A 20 -4.75 15.95 -0.72
C LEU A 20 -3.52 16.78 -0.32
N ASP A 21 -2.70 16.29 0.60
CA ASP A 21 -1.51 16.97 1.10
C ASP A 21 -0.28 16.72 0.22
N LEU A 22 -0.39 15.88 -0.81
CA LEU A 22 0.72 15.55 -1.68
C LEU A 22 1.04 16.69 -2.66
N LYS A 23 2.30 17.08 -2.65
CA LYS A 23 2.86 18.02 -3.64
C LYS A 23 3.09 17.29 -4.97
N PRO A 24 3.22 18.03 -6.10
CA PRO A 24 3.47 17.40 -7.41
C PRO A 24 4.64 16.41 -7.43
N ALA A 25 5.75 16.70 -6.75
CA ALA A 25 6.90 15.80 -6.65
C ALA A 25 6.62 14.54 -5.82
N ASP A 26 5.66 14.58 -4.90
CA ASP A 26 5.35 13.44 -4.03
C ASP A 26 4.57 12.35 -4.78
N TRP A 27 3.89 12.68 -5.87
CA TRP A 27 3.17 11.71 -6.67
C TRP A 27 4.09 10.69 -7.35
N GLU A 28 5.28 11.13 -7.77
CA GLU A 28 6.29 10.22 -8.30
C GLU A 28 6.82 9.29 -7.21
N LYS A 29 7.09 9.83 -6.01
CA LYS A 29 7.47 9.03 -4.84
C LYS A 29 6.39 8.04 -4.45
N LEU A 30 5.12 8.44 -4.53
CA LEU A 30 3.99 7.54 -4.28
C LEU A 30 3.98 6.38 -5.29
N ALA A 31 4.15 6.67 -6.57
CA ALA A 31 4.18 5.65 -7.62
C ALA A 31 5.34 4.66 -7.44
N HIS A 32 6.48 5.12 -6.94
CA HIS A 32 7.64 4.26 -6.64
C HIS A 32 7.53 3.52 -5.29
N GLY A 33 6.58 3.90 -4.44
CA GLY A 33 6.40 3.28 -3.12
C GLY A 33 7.19 3.92 -1.99
N ASP A 34 7.88 5.04 -2.23
CA ASP A 34 8.75 5.70 -1.25
C ASP A 34 7.97 6.36 -0.09
N LEU A 35 6.68 6.60 -0.27
CA LEU A 35 5.79 7.13 0.76
C LEU A 35 5.11 6.06 1.62
N LEU A 36 5.35 4.78 1.35
CA LEU A 36 4.76 3.69 2.09
C LEU A 36 5.48 3.50 3.43
N THR A 37 4.73 3.37 4.51
CA THR A 37 5.30 3.19 5.85
C THR A 37 5.27 1.76 6.36
N GLY A 38 4.43 0.93 5.79
CA GLY A 38 4.22 -0.45 6.22
C GLY A 38 3.50 -0.62 7.58
N ARG A 39 3.29 0.45 8.33
CA ARG A 39 2.64 0.40 9.67
C ARG A 39 1.28 -0.27 9.65
N GLY A 40 0.44 0.08 8.67
CA GLY A 40 -0.87 -0.52 8.54
C GLY A 40 -0.81 -2.02 8.25
N ALA A 41 0.17 -2.47 7.47
CA ALA A 41 0.37 -3.88 7.17
C ALA A 41 0.84 -4.66 8.40
N CYS A 42 1.79 -4.11 9.16
CA CYS A 42 2.27 -4.74 10.39
C CYS A 42 1.18 -4.85 11.45
N GLY A 43 0.42 -3.78 11.72
CA GLY A 43 -0.68 -3.83 12.68
C GLY A 43 -1.73 -4.88 12.32
N LYS A 44 -2.01 -5.06 11.02
CA LYS A 44 -2.94 -6.11 10.58
C LYS A 44 -2.34 -7.52 10.64
N ALA A 45 -1.05 -7.67 10.46
CA ALA A 45 -0.37 -8.96 10.63
C ALA A 45 -0.41 -9.41 12.10
N GLU A 46 -0.15 -8.50 13.03
CA GLU A 46 -0.21 -8.76 14.47
C GLU A 46 -1.63 -9.09 14.93
N GLU A 47 -2.62 -8.31 14.51
CA GLU A 47 -4.04 -8.57 14.79
C GLU A 47 -4.45 -9.95 14.27
N PHE A 48 -4.07 -10.29 13.04
CA PHE A 48 -4.40 -11.59 12.44
C PHE A 48 -3.75 -12.75 13.19
N ALA A 49 -2.49 -12.61 13.59
CA ALA A 49 -1.81 -13.62 14.39
C ALA A 49 -2.52 -13.84 15.72
N SER A 50 -2.88 -12.76 16.44
CA SER A 50 -3.59 -12.81 17.71
C SER A 50 -4.93 -13.54 17.59
N LEU A 51 -5.71 -13.25 16.54
CA LEU A 51 -6.98 -13.92 16.26
C LEU A 51 -6.82 -15.43 15.99
N ASN A 52 -5.62 -15.87 15.65
CA ASN A 52 -5.30 -17.28 15.38
C ASN A 52 -4.45 -17.93 16.48
N GLY A 53 -4.47 -17.39 17.69
CA GLY A 53 -3.75 -17.96 18.82
C GLY A 53 -2.22 -17.93 18.64
N ALA A 54 -1.72 -16.90 17.97
CA ALA A 54 -0.29 -16.72 17.72
C ALA A 54 0.15 -15.28 18.01
N THR A 55 1.43 -15.11 18.19
CA THR A 55 2.08 -13.80 18.31
C THR A 55 2.90 -13.54 17.05
N ALA A 56 2.81 -12.34 16.49
CA ALA A 56 3.62 -11.93 15.36
C ALA A 56 4.58 -10.81 15.74
N ILE A 57 5.77 -10.86 15.16
CA ILE A 57 6.72 -9.75 15.13
C ILE A 57 6.81 -9.32 13.66
N CYS A 58 6.50 -8.05 13.40
CA CYS A 58 6.51 -7.50 12.06
C CYS A 58 7.56 -6.39 11.94
N GLU A 59 8.34 -6.47 10.90
CA GLU A 59 9.37 -5.50 10.54
C GLU A 59 9.11 -4.98 9.13
N ALA A 60 8.92 -3.67 9.00
CA ALA A 60 8.68 -3.02 7.73
C ALA A 60 9.92 -2.24 7.29
N SER A 61 10.65 -2.79 6.36
CA SER A 61 11.79 -2.17 5.68
C SER A 61 11.43 -2.04 4.19
N ILE A 62 10.61 -1.03 3.86
CA ILE A 62 10.06 -0.88 2.52
C ILE A 62 11.18 -0.94 1.47
N PRO A 63 11.04 -1.74 0.42
CA PRO A 63 9.83 -2.41 -0.08
C PRO A 63 9.52 -3.80 0.50
N VAL A 64 10.24 -4.24 1.52
CA VAL A 64 10.07 -5.57 2.14
C VAL A 64 9.40 -5.45 3.50
N ILE A 65 8.42 -6.30 3.74
CA ILE A 65 7.79 -6.49 5.05
C ILE A 65 8.03 -7.93 5.47
N THR A 66 8.64 -8.10 6.64
CA THR A 66 8.93 -9.40 7.23
C THR A 66 8.02 -9.64 8.43
N VAL A 67 7.37 -10.79 8.47
CA VAL A 67 6.51 -11.20 9.58
C VAL A 67 7.02 -12.56 10.10
N LYS A 68 7.33 -12.60 11.38
CA LYS A 68 7.68 -13.81 12.12
C LYS A 68 6.53 -14.14 13.05
N VAL A 69 6.01 -15.35 12.98
CA VAL A 69 4.86 -15.80 13.77
C VAL A 69 5.27 -16.99 14.64
N LYS A 70 4.78 -16.99 15.88
CA LYS A 70 4.94 -18.09 16.81
C LYS A 70 3.58 -18.41 17.43
N THR A 71 3.20 -19.69 17.51
CA THR A 71 1.98 -20.10 18.21
C THR A 71 2.12 -19.85 19.71
N ASN A 72 1.03 -19.40 20.36
CA ASN A 72 1.00 -19.16 21.81
C ASN A 72 0.98 -20.50 22.57
N GLU A 73 0.35 -21.51 21.98
CA GLU A 73 0.29 -22.84 22.53
C GLU A 73 1.32 -23.75 21.87
N THR A 74 1.69 -24.81 22.57
CA THR A 74 2.56 -25.86 22.03
C THR A 74 1.81 -26.68 20.99
N VAL A 75 2.54 -27.44 20.18
CA VAL A 75 1.94 -28.37 19.19
C VAL A 75 1.17 -29.53 19.83
N GLY A 76 1.16 -29.60 21.17
CA GLY A 76 0.44 -30.62 21.93
C GLY A 76 1.09 -32.00 21.89
N GLU A 77 0.31 -33.01 22.26
CA GLU A 77 0.77 -34.42 22.21
C GLU A 77 0.90 -34.86 20.76
N SER A 78 2.13 -35.17 20.38
CA SER A 78 2.48 -35.65 19.06
C SER A 78 2.97 -37.10 19.17
N VAL A 79 2.80 -37.89 18.13
CA VAL A 79 3.37 -39.25 18.02
C VAL A 79 4.90 -39.23 18.02
N VAL A 80 5.52 -38.04 17.90
CA VAL A 80 6.97 -37.87 17.98
C VAL A 80 7.36 -37.52 19.40
N PRO A 81 8.11 -38.37 20.14
CA PRO A 81 8.55 -38.07 21.49
C PRO A 81 9.40 -36.79 21.55
N GLY A 82 9.19 -36.00 22.61
CA GLY A 82 9.98 -34.78 22.86
C GLY A 82 9.48 -33.52 22.17
N THR A 83 8.34 -33.57 21.46
CA THR A 83 7.78 -32.38 20.78
C THR A 83 6.72 -31.62 21.58
N GLN A 84 6.32 -32.14 22.75
CA GLN A 84 5.22 -31.59 23.56
C GLN A 84 5.43 -30.15 24.02
N GLY A 85 6.67 -29.69 24.14
CA GLY A 85 7.02 -28.31 24.51
C GLY A 85 7.30 -27.41 23.33
N LEU A 86 7.17 -27.86 22.07
CA LEU A 86 7.50 -27.07 20.89
C LEU A 86 6.33 -26.17 20.48
N HIS A 87 6.66 -24.96 20.12
CA HIS A 87 5.74 -24.00 19.49
C HIS A 87 5.93 -24.01 17.98
N GLY A 88 4.84 -23.89 17.25
CA GLY A 88 4.90 -23.68 15.82
C GLY A 88 5.45 -22.30 15.50
N GLY A 89 6.32 -22.20 14.51
CA GLY A 89 6.85 -20.93 14.06
C GLY A 89 6.94 -20.86 12.54
N ALA A 90 6.76 -19.66 11.99
CA ALA A 90 6.91 -19.40 10.56
C ALA A 90 7.42 -17.97 10.33
N THR A 91 8.13 -17.81 9.25
CA THR A 91 8.54 -16.47 8.76
C THR A 91 8.05 -16.31 7.33
N ALA A 92 7.51 -15.13 7.04
CA ALA A 92 7.12 -14.76 5.70
C ALA A 92 7.65 -13.36 5.38
N LYS A 93 8.11 -13.17 4.15
CA LYS A 93 8.52 -11.88 3.62
C LYS A 93 7.63 -11.50 2.45
N ALA A 94 7.16 -10.28 2.45
CA ALA A 94 6.35 -9.71 1.36
C ALA A 94 7.12 -8.57 0.70
N LEU A 95 7.34 -8.67 -0.60
CA LEU A 95 7.95 -7.63 -1.42
C LEU A 95 6.87 -6.84 -2.13
N ILE A 96 6.84 -5.53 -1.89
CA ILE A 96 5.95 -4.58 -2.58
C ILE A 96 6.66 -4.10 -3.84
N LYS A 97 6.02 -4.26 -4.99
CA LYS A 97 6.55 -3.82 -6.28
C LYS A 97 5.62 -2.80 -6.93
N PRO A 98 6.13 -1.64 -7.35
CA PRO A 98 5.39 -0.70 -8.19
C PRO A 98 4.95 -1.36 -9.50
N ARG A 99 3.75 -1.03 -9.95
CA ARG A 99 3.19 -1.42 -11.25
C ARG A 99 3.01 -0.25 -12.17
N CYS A 100 3.03 0.96 -11.62
CA CYS A 100 2.70 2.19 -12.29
C CYS A 100 3.87 3.16 -12.31
N SER A 101 3.88 3.99 -13.33
CA SER A 101 4.71 5.19 -13.42
C SER A 101 3.83 6.43 -13.52
N LEU A 102 4.28 7.54 -12.97
CA LEU A 102 3.59 8.83 -13.08
C LEU A 102 3.69 9.34 -14.51
N ARG A 103 2.54 9.72 -15.08
CA ARG A 103 2.50 10.38 -16.38
C ARG A 103 2.32 11.89 -16.25
N SER A 104 1.42 12.32 -15.38
CA SER A 104 1.20 13.73 -15.08
C SER A 104 0.71 13.93 -13.65
N ALA A 105 1.26 14.95 -12.98
CA ALA A 105 0.80 15.40 -11.66
C ALA A 105 -0.19 16.57 -11.80
N PRO A 106 -1.02 16.85 -10.79
CA PRO A 106 -1.88 18.02 -10.80
C PRO A 106 -1.01 19.28 -10.88
N VAL A 107 -1.31 20.12 -11.84
CA VAL A 107 -0.70 21.45 -11.92
C VAL A 107 -1.50 22.38 -11.00
N PRO A 108 -0.87 23.11 -10.06
CA PRO A 108 -1.55 24.15 -9.30
C PRO A 108 -2.18 25.12 -10.29
N ALA A 109 -3.45 25.48 -10.10
CA ALA A 109 -4.11 26.48 -10.92
C ALA A 109 -3.27 27.77 -10.89
N PRO A 110 -2.93 28.36 -12.04
CA PRO A 110 -2.24 29.64 -12.05
C PRO A 110 -3.12 30.68 -11.35
N PRO A 111 -2.53 31.66 -10.64
CA PRO A 111 -3.29 32.71 -10.02
C PRO A 111 -4.12 33.42 -11.13
N THR A 112 -5.39 33.57 -10.87
CA THR A 112 -6.38 34.14 -11.80
C THR A 112 -5.90 35.48 -12.29
N PRO A 113 -5.66 35.71 -13.59
CA PRO A 113 -5.48 37.05 -14.11
C PRO A 113 -6.83 37.77 -14.06
N THR A 114 -6.80 39.02 -13.59
CA THR A 114 -7.91 39.97 -13.60
C THR A 114 -8.61 39.95 -14.97
N PRO A 115 -9.93 39.95 -15.04
CA PRO A 115 -10.65 39.76 -16.28
C PRO A 115 -10.43 40.95 -17.23
N SER A 116 -9.80 40.68 -18.37
CA SER A 116 -9.88 41.54 -19.53
C SER A 116 -10.98 41.00 -20.46
N PRO A 117 -11.93 41.83 -20.89
CA PRO A 117 -13.04 41.38 -21.69
C PRO A 117 -12.61 41.24 -23.14
N THR A 118 -12.49 40.06 -23.66
CA THR A 118 -12.68 39.68 -25.06
C THR A 118 -11.90 38.42 -25.36
N SER A 119 -12.59 37.33 -25.34
CA SER A 119 -12.51 36.13 -26.18
C SER A 119 -12.98 34.91 -25.37
N SER A 120 -13.97 34.21 -25.90
CA SER A 120 -14.48 32.98 -25.35
C SER A 120 -13.33 32.01 -25.10
N PRO A 121 -13.06 31.62 -23.85
CA PRO A 121 -12.20 30.48 -23.62
C PRO A 121 -13.07 29.23 -23.69
N THR A 122 -12.79 28.39 -24.63
CA THR A 122 -13.09 26.97 -24.49
C THR A 122 -12.53 26.55 -23.15
N PRO A 123 -13.34 26.03 -22.20
CA PRO A 123 -12.82 25.55 -20.93
C PRO A 123 -11.95 24.34 -21.22
N SER A 124 -10.65 24.54 -21.22
CA SER A 124 -9.71 23.44 -21.01
C SER A 124 -10.05 22.88 -19.64
N PRO A 125 -10.43 21.60 -19.52
CA PRO A 125 -10.64 21.02 -18.21
C PRO A 125 -9.32 21.14 -17.47
N GLY A 126 -9.27 21.98 -16.45
CA GLY A 126 -8.15 22.04 -15.53
C GLY A 126 -7.89 20.62 -15.04
N ALA A 127 -6.71 20.10 -15.32
CA ALA A 127 -6.35 18.75 -14.95
C ALA A 127 -6.24 18.66 -13.42
N THR A 128 -7.38 18.40 -12.78
CA THR A 128 -7.47 18.15 -11.34
C THR A 128 -7.04 16.73 -10.98
N GLY A 129 -6.76 15.90 -11.97
CA GLY A 129 -6.42 14.50 -11.83
C GLY A 129 -4.92 14.21 -11.97
N VAL A 130 -4.50 13.14 -11.28
CA VAL A 130 -3.18 12.54 -11.44
C VAL A 130 -3.29 11.37 -12.43
N ALA A 131 -2.44 11.33 -13.44
CA ALA A 131 -2.44 10.25 -14.41
C ALA A 131 -1.22 9.35 -14.21
N PHE A 132 -1.47 8.05 -14.14
CA PHE A 132 -0.47 6.99 -14.09
C PHE A 132 -0.59 6.09 -15.32
N VAL A 133 0.51 5.44 -15.66
CA VAL A 133 0.50 4.30 -16.59
C VAL A 133 0.85 3.04 -15.80
N CYS A 134 -0.08 2.10 -15.75
CA CYS A 134 0.01 0.88 -14.99
C CYS A 134 -0.08 -0.33 -15.92
N ASP A 135 1.00 -1.09 -16.07
CA ASP A 135 1.06 -2.25 -16.98
C ASP A 135 0.56 -1.91 -18.40
N GLY A 136 0.93 -0.72 -18.92
CA GLY A 136 0.55 -0.24 -20.23
C GLY A 136 -0.85 0.38 -20.32
N LYS A 137 -1.61 0.44 -19.22
CA LYS A 137 -2.94 1.04 -19.17
C LYS A 137 -2.90 2.36 -18.39
N GLN A 138 -3.66 3.34 -18.86
CA GLN A 138 -3.77 4.62 -18.17
C GLN A 138 -4.75 4.51 -17.00
N LEU A 139 -4.32 5.00 -15.84
CA LEU A 139 -5.13 5.18 -14.64
C LEU A 139 -5.15 6.66 -14.28
N THR A 140 -6.33 7.23 -14.13
CA THR A 140 -6.51 8.61 -13.66
C THR A 140 -7.11 8.60 -12.26
N LEU A 141 -6.53 9.37 -11.37
CA LEU A 141 -6.92 9.51 -9.97
C LEU A 141 -7.31 10.95 -9.68
N ASP A 142 -8.48 11.15 -9.07
CA ASP A 142 -8.85 12.43 -8.46
C ASP A 142 -8.44 12.41 -6.97
N PRO A 143 -7.49 13.26 -6.52
CA PRO A 143 -7.07 13.28 -5.13
C PRO A 143 -8.18 13.66 -4.14
N ALA A 144 -9.19 14.41 -4.59
CA ALA A 144 -10.35 14.79 -3.77
C ALA A 144 -11.35 13.64 -3.62
N LYS A 145 -11.37 12.71 -4.57
CA LYS A 145 -12.26 11.54 -4.58
C LYS A 145 -11.51 10.27 -5.00
N PRO A 146 -10.53 9.83 -4.21
CA PRO A 146 -9.65 8.73 -4.61
C PRO A 146 -10.35 7.35 -4.59
N GLY A 147 -11.57 7.28 -4.08
CA GLY A 147 -12.22 6.01 -3.78
C GLY A 147 -11.56 5.27 -2.60
N PRO A 148 -11.84 3.97 -2.44
CA PRO A 148 -11.21 3.17 -1.40
C PRO A 148 -9.70 3.07 -1.60
N LEU A 149 -8.91 3.44 -0.57
CA LEU A 149 -7.43 3.39 -0.64
C LEU A 149 -6.89 1.98 -0.90
N ALA A 150 -7.62 0.95 -0.48
CA ALA A 150 -7.26 -0.43 -0.78
C ALA A 150 -7.31 -0.74 -2.29
N GLU A 151 -8.27 -0.20 -3.02
CA GLU A 151 -8.35 -0.36 -4.48
C GLU A 151 -7.23 0.40 -5.19
N LEU A 152 -6.92 1.60 -4.72
CA LEU A 152 -5.80 2.38 -5.23
C LEU A 152 -4.48 1.62 -5.02
N ALA A 153 -4.27 1.04 -3.84
CA ALA A 153 -3.10 0.22 -3.55
C ALA A 153 -2.99 -0.99 -4.48
N ARG A 154 -4.11 -1.63 -4.81
CA ARG A 154 -4.16 -2.75 -5.76
C ARG A 154 -3.83 -2.34 -7.19
N ALA A 155 -4.21 -1.14 -7.57
CA ALA A 155 -3.90 -0.60 -8.89
C ALA A 155 -2.41 -0.24 -9.02
N LEU A 156 -1.84 0.42 -7.99
CA LEU A 156 -0.49 0.95 -8.03
C LEU A 156 0.60 -0.08 -7.72
N PHE A 157 0.29 -1.11 -6.92
CA PHE A 157 1.29 -2.05 -6.42
C PHE A 157 0.87 -3.51 -6.58
N THR A 158 1.85 -4.35 -6.74
CA THR A 158 1.72 -5.80 -6.54
C THR A 158 2.56 -6.23 -5.34
N VAL A 159 2.14 -7.32 -4.68
CA VAL A 159 2.86 -7.89 -3.55
C VAL A 159 3.20 -9.34 -3.87
N ARG A 160 4.46 -9.70 -3.71
CA ARG A 160 4.96 -11.06 -3.87
C ARG A 160 5.53 -11.56 -2.56
N LEU A 161 5.32 -12.82 -2.26
CA LEU A 161 6.08 -13.50 -1.21
C LEU A 161 7.46 -13.82 -1.77
N VAL A 162 8.47 -13.59 -0.94
CA VAL A 162 9.87 -13.91 -1.22
C VAL A 162 10.45 -14.69 -0.04
N ASP A 163 11.48 -15.45 -0.30
CA ASP A 163 12.18 -16.27 0.68
C ASP A 163 13.14 -15.41 1.55
#